data_73b6c1d2e6d7c161e8cd4b90872c64a6
#
_entry.id   73b6c1d2e6d7c161e8cd4b90872c64a6
#
_cell.length_a   1.000
_cell.length_b   1.000
_cell.length_c   1.000
_cell.angle_alpha   90.00
_cell.angle_beta   90.00
_cell.angle_gamma   90.00
#
_symmetry.space_group_name_H-M   'P 1'
#
loop_
_entity.id
_entity.type
_entity.pdbx_description
1 polymer ?
#
loop_
_entity_poly.entity_id
_entity_poly.type
_entity_poly.pdbx_seq_one_letter_code
_entity_poly.pdbx_strand_id
1 'polypeptide(L)'
;YENGEGVTKDIAKAVEWYRKSAEQGLAAAQSHLGYCYKKGEGVEKDPKKAAMWCEKAAEQGWAQAQYNLGCCYENGEGVTKDIAKAVEWYRKAAESGNVKAQFALGECYYYGDGIEENNEEAVKWYRKAADHDNADAQYKLGACYICGDGVEENNEEAARWFQKAAEQGNANAQNMLGECYYYGYGVEMNHWEAVKWYEKAANQGNVDAQYSLGRCYGEGTGKRKDFAEAVKWYEKAAENDNADAQNSLGYCYQKGNGVIQDLSKAAEWYRKAAEQGNARAQYNIAILYDNGYGVTQNKEEAAKWYRKSAEQGYARAQCNLGVCYEYGEGVTKDLSKAAEWYRKAAEQGNDIAQHNLGFCYANGRGVTKDYVKAAEWYRKAAEQGYSNSQYNLGHCYEYGEGVTQSKATAAEWYRKAADQGDADAQYKLGVFYENGYGVIKDEAQAMQWYKKAAEQGNESAKNAIDRMQGGGLGTAVAAGAALAVTGLIWKILRG
;
A
#
# COMPACT_ATOMS: atom_id res chain seq x y z
N TYR A 1 45.17 -29.24 15.20
CA TYR A 1 44.60 -28.80 16.47
C TYR A 1 43.26 -28.09 16.31
N GLU A 2 43.10 -27.22 15.32
CA GLU A 2 41.86 -26.47 15.10
C GLU A 2 40.67 -27.39 14.81
N ASN A 3 40.83 -28.35 13.90
CA ASN A 3 39.78 -29.28 13.48
C ASN A 3 39.78 -30.61 14.24
N GLY A 4 40.81 -30.89 15.05
CA GLY A 4 40.93 -32.15 15.76
C GLY A 4 41.37 -33.32 14.86
N GLU A 5 41.91 -33.06 13.66
CA GLU A 5 42.41 -34.10 12.77
C GLU A 5 43.72 -34.68 13.28
N GLY A 6 43.70 -35.97 13.62
CA GLY A 6 44.84 -36.71 14.18
C GLY A 6 45.26 -36.34 15.60
N VAL A 7 44.64 -35.34 16.21
CA VAL A 7 44.87 -34.87 17.59
C VAL A 7 43.58 -34.35 18.20
N THR A 8 43.51 -34.27 19.55
CA THR A 8 42.38 -33.65 20.22
C THR A 8 42.27 -32.16 19.81
N LYS A 9 41.06 -31.70 19.50
CA LYS A 9 40.80 -30.29 19.19
C LYS A 9 41.26 -29.40 20.35
N ASP A 10 42.16 -28.48 20.05
CA ASP A 10 42.74 -27.53 21.01
C ASP A 10 43.07 -26.22 20.30
N ILE A 11 42.10 -25.29 20.38
CA ILE A 11 42.19 -24.01 19.68
C ILE A 11 43.33 -23.13 20.22
N ALA A 12 43.62 -23.20 21.53
CA ALA A 12 44.71 -22.44 22.13
C ALA A 12 46.07 -22.88 21.57
N LYS A 13 46.28 -24.20 21.45
CA LYS A 13 47.47 -24.71 20.78
C LYS A 13 47.53 -24.38 19.28
N ALA A 14 46.41 -24.38 18.59
CA ALA A 14 46.34 -23.95 17.21
C ALA A 14 46.86 -22.51 17.07
N VAL A 15 46.38 -21.61 17.96
CA VAL A 15 46.80 -20.20 17.99
C VAL A 15 48.28 -20.03 18.27
N GLU A 16 48.88 -20.86 19.16
CA GLU A 16 50.34 -20.84 19.38
C GLU A 16 51.12 -21.14 18.09
N TRP A 17 50.65 -22.14 17.34
CA TRP A 17 51.29 -22.47 16.03
C TRP A 17 51.01 -21.41 14.99
N TYR A 18 49.82 -20.81 14.91
CA TYR A 18 49.56 -19.68 14.07
C TYR A 18 50.46 -18.49 14.38
N ARG A 19 50.68 -18.21 15.70
CA ARG A 19 51.61 -17.12 16.10
C ARG A 19 53.04 -17.36 15.63
N LYS A 20 53.58 -18.55 15.88
CA LYS A 20 54.94 -18.90 15.42
C LYS A 20 55.10 -18.75 13.91
N SER A 21 54.11 -19.18 13.15
CA SER A 21 54.12 -19.11 11.70
C SER A 21 53.86 -17.68 11.19
N ALA A 22 53.00 -16.90 11.84
CA ALA A 22 52.74 -15.50 11.53
C ALA A 22 53.95 -14.60 11.78
N GLU A 23 54.71 -14.88 12.85
CA GLU A 23 55.96 -14.19 13.17
C GLU A 23 57.04 -14.44 12.14
N GLN A 24 56.99 -15.61 11.45
CA GLN A 24 57.86 -15.93 10.31
C GLN A 24 57.41 -15.32 9.00
N GLY A 25 56.30 -14.56 9.01
CA GLY A 25 55.79 -13.81 7.84
C GLY A 25 54.78 -14.54 6.99
N LEU A 26 54.28 -15.75 7.36
CA LEU A 26 53.31 -16.46 6.54
C LEU A 26 51.96 -15.75 6.57
N ALA A 27 51.50 -15.18 5.44
CA ALA A 27 50.27 -14.38 5.31
C ALA A 27 49.03 -15.15 5.75
N ALA A 28 48.91 -16.44 5.39
CA ALA A 28 47.78 -17.25 5.83
C ALA A 28 47.70 -17.38 7.38
N ALA A 29 48.83 -17.62 8.05
CA ALA A 29 48.89 -17.70 9.51
C ALA A 29 48.61 -16.35 10.18
N GLN A 30 49.09 -15.26 9.60
CA GLN A 30 48.78 -13.88 10.04
C GLN A 30 47.27 -13.61 9.96
N SER A 31 46.63 -13.99 8.85
CA SER A 31 45.19 -13.84 8.65
C SER A 31 44.37 -14.66 9.68
N HIS A 32 44.74 -15.93 9.93
CA HIS A 32 44.12 -16.76 10.90
C HIS A 32 44.34 -16.24 12.34
N LEU A 33 45.50 -15.76 12.66
CA LEU A 33 45.80 -15.18 13.98
C LEU A 33 45.01 -13.88 14.19
N GLY A 34 44.85 -13.04 13.16
CA GLY A 34 43.99 -11.87 13.17
C GLY A 34 42.54 -12.24 13.44
N TYR A 35 42.05 -13.29 12.79
CA TYR A 35 40.69 -13.80 13.04
C TYR A 35 40.49 -14.30 14.47
N CYS A 36 41.48 -15.06 15.01
CA CYS A 36 41.44 -15.55 16.40
C CYS A 36 41.34 -14.37 17.40
N TYR A 37 42.15 -13.32 17.22
CA TYR A 37 42.06 -12.12 18.06
C TYR A 37 40.72 -11.35 17.88
N LYS A 38 40.14 -11.34 16.68
CA LYS A 38 38.85 -10.72 16.43
C LYS A 38 37.72 -11.44 17.17
N LYS A 39 37.73 -12.75 17.16
CA LYS A 39 36.68 -13.57 17.77
C LYS A 39 36.92 -13.89 19.25
N GLY A 40 38.17 -13.85 19.73
CA GLY A 40 38.56 -14.35 21.05
C GLY A 40 38.64 -15.87 21.09
N GLU A 41 38.95 -16.52 19.97
CA GLU A 41 39.06 -17.98 19.86
C GLU A 41 40.49 -18.44 20.20
N GLY A 42 40.65 -19.16 21.32
CA GLY A 42 41.94 -19.62 21.80
C GLY A 42 42.87 -18.53 22.35
N VAL A 43 42.44 -17.26 22.28
CA VAL A 43 43.12 -16.08 22.86
C VAL A 43 42.09 -15.06 23.32
N GLU A 44 42.48 -14.18 24.20
CA GLU A 44 41.62 -13.04 24.59
C GLU A 44 41.35 -12.13 23.37
N LYS A 45 40.11 -11.68 23.24
CA LYS A 45 39.69 -10.79 22.15
C LYS A 45 40.46 -9.46 22.21
N ASP A 46 41.18 -9.14 21.13
CA ASP A 46 41.97 -7.92 21.01
C ASP A 46 41.84 -7.35 19.60
N PRO A 47 40.89 -6.39 19.39
CA PRO A 47 40.65 -5.81 18.07
C PRO A 47 41.89 -5.13 17.45
N LYS A 48 42.76 -4.52 18.29
CA LYS A 48 43.98 -3.87 17.80
C LYS A 48 44.98 -4.89 17.23
N LYS A 49 45.18 -6.00 17.97
CA LYS A 49 46.04 -7.10 17.44
C LYS A 49 45.38 -7.76 16.23
N ALA A 50 44.06 -7.89 16.20
CA ALA A 50 43.34 -8.41 15.04
C ALA A 50 43.63 -7.58 13.80
N ALA A 51 43.44 -6.26 13.87
CA ALA A 51 43.71 -5.34 12.76
C ALA A 51 45.19 -5.36 12.32
N MET A 52 46.12 -5.32 13.29
CA MET A 52 47.56 -5.37 12.99
C MET A 52 47.98 -6.66 12.24
N TRP A 53 47.47 -7.81 12.62
CA TRP A 53 47.78 -9.05 11.95
C TRP A 53 47.07 -9.18 10.59
N CYS A 54 45.82 -8.67 10.48
CA CYS A 54 45.14 -8.56 9.19
C CYS A 54 45.92 -7.63 8.22
N GLU A 55 46.42 -6.48 8.71
CA GLU A 55 47.21 -5.56 7.90
C GLU A 55 48.48 -6.20 7.32
N LYS A 56 49.27 -6.87 8.16
CA LYS A 56 50.46 -7.59 7.71
C LYS A 56 50.18 -8.63 6.62
N ALA A 57 49.08 -9.37 6.74
CA ALA A 57 48.67 -10.36 5.74
C ALA A 57 48.11 -9.68 4.46
N ALA A 58 47.37 -8.57 4.63
CA ALA A 58 46.76 -7.81 3.55
C ALA A 58 47.79 -7.13 2.67
N GLU A 59 48.87 -6.60 3.27
CA GLU A 59 50.03 -6.04 2.54
C GLU A 59 50.77 -7.06 1.68
N GLN A 60 50.73 -8.36 2.06
CA GLN A 60 51.25 -9.45 1.25
C GLN A 60 50.27 -9.92 0.16
N GLY A 61 49.14 -9.24 -0.04
CA GLY A 61 48.14 -9.59 -1.06
C GLY A 61 47.17 -10.70 -0.65
N TRP A 62 47.10 -11.11 0.62
CA TRP A 62 46.17 -12.14 1.06
C TRP A 62 44.73 -11.63 1.05
N ALA A 63 43.95 -12.02 0.02
CA ALA A 63 42.62 -11.47 -0.25
C ALA A 63 41.67 -11.54 0.95
N GLN A 64 41.68 -12.64 1.72
CA GLN A 64 40.84 -12.74 2.91
C GLN A 64 41.23 -11.74 4.01
N ALA A 65 42.54 -11.46 4.18
CA ALA A 65 42.99 -10.47 5.15
C ALA A 65 42.68 -9.04 4.68
N GLN A 66 42.80 -8.78 3.37
CA GLN A 66 42.39 -7.50 2.79
C GLN A 66 40.89 -7.23 3.06
N TYR A 67 40.03 -8.21 2.81
CA TYR A 67 38.60 -8.11 3.19
C TYR A 67 38.41 -7.85 4.69
N ASN A 68 39.08 -8.64 5.54
CA ASN A 68 38.95 -8.49 6.99
C ASN A 68 39.45 -7.12 7.47
N LEU A 69 40.51 -6.59 6.89
CA LEU A 69 41.04 -5.26 7.20
C LEU A 69 40.06 -4.16 6.73
N GLY A 70 39.44 -4.34 5.55
CA GLY A 70 38.33 -3.48 5.10
C GLY A 70 37.21 -3.41 6.13
N CYS A 71 36.76 -4.55 6.64
CA CYS A 71 35.76 -4.61 7.72
C CYS A 71 36.24 -3.92 9.01
N CYS A 72 37.52 -3.99 9.36
CA CYS A 72 38.08 -3.27 10.51
C CYS A 72 37.97 -1.75 10.34
N TYR A 73 38.30 -1.23 9.17
CA TYR A 73 38.19 0.19 8.88
C TYR A 73 36.73 0.66 8.80
N GLU A 74 35.82 -0.14 8.22
CA GLU A 74 34.40 0.14 8.12
C GLU A 74 33.76 0.29 9.51
N ASN A 75 34.08 -0.63 10.43
CA ASN A 75 33.48 -0.65 11.77
C ASN A 75 34.27 0.13 12.83
N GLY A 76 35.52 0.51 12.55
CA GLY A 76 36.44 1.10 13.54
C GLY A 76 36.95 0.07 14.56
N GLU A 77 37.04 -1.21 14.17
CA GLU A 77 37.48 -2.31 15.04
C GLU A 77 39.02 -2.39 15.07
N GLY A 78 39.62 -1.91 16.13
CA GLY A 78 41.07 -1.91 16.31
C GLY A 78 41.84 -0.83 15.55
N VAL A 79 41.19 -0.13 14.65
CA VAL A 79 41.65 1.04 13.89
C VAL A 79 40.63 2.15 13.96
N THR A 80 41.01 3.37 13.63
CA THR A 80 40.04 4.48 13.49
C THR A 80 39.14 4.20 12.30
N LYS A 81 37.82 4.37 12.48
CA LYS A 81 36.84 4.17 11.39
C LYS A 81 37.18 5.07 10.21
N ASP A 82 37.29 4.47 9.02
CA ASP A 82 37.63 5.15 7.77
C ASP A 82 37.04 4.37 6.60
N ILE A 83 35.87 4.77 6.12
CA ILE A 83 35.13 4.05 5.08
C ILE A 83 35.88 4.09 3.73
N ALA A 84 36.56 5.21 3.42
CA ALA A 84 37.35 5.30 2.18
C ALA A 84 38.47 4.27 2.16
N LYS A 85 39.20 4.09 3.28
CA LYS A 85 40.18 3.02 3.41
C LYS A 85 39.56 1.63 3.36
N ALA A 86 38.39 1.45 3.92
CA ALA A 86 37.69 0.16 3.81
C ALA A 86 37.42 -0.18 2.34
N VAL A 87 36.96 0.78 1.53
CA VAL A 87 36.74 0.61 0.08
C VAL A 87 38.03 0.25 -0.67
N GLU A 88 39.13 0.90 -0.33
CA GLU A 88 40.44 0.56 -0.95
C GLU A 88 40.84 -0.90 -0.72
N TRP A 89 40.64 -1.38 0.53
CA TRP A 89 40.95 -2.75 0.86
C TRP A 89 39.92 -3.75 0.29
N TYR A 90 38.62 -3.40 0.27
CA TYR A 90 37.62 -4.21 -0.41
C TYR A 90 37.93 -4.35 -1.91
N ARG A 91 38.37 -3.27 -2.58
CA ARG A 91 38.73 -3.31 -3.99
C ARG A 91 39.91 -4.27 -4.25
N LYS A 92 40.98 -4.18 -3.48
CA LYS A 92 42.10 -5.09 -3.61
C LYS A 92 41.70 -6.55 -3.41
N ALA A 93 40.90 -6.82 -2.41
CA ALA A 93 40.36 -8.15 -2.10
C ALA A 93 39.43 -8.66 -3.22
N ALA A 94 38.56 -7.79 -3.74
CA ALA A 94 37.59 -8.12 -4.79
C ALA A 94 38.28 -8.42 -6.13
N GLU A 95 39.29 -7.64 -6.48
CA GLU A 95 40.14 -7.86 -7.65
C GLU A 95 40.93 -9.19 -7.55
N SER A 96 41.29 -9.59 -6.34
CA SER A 96 41.89 -10.88 -6.04
C SER A 96 40.89 -12.04 -5.94
N GLY A 97 39.59 -11.82 -6.29
CA GLY A 97 38.56 -12.85 -6.36
C GLY A 97 37.88 -13.17 -5.03
N ASN A 98 38.06 -12.36 -3.98
CA ASN A 98 37.32 -12.57 -2.74
C ASN A 98 35.84 -12.20 -2.93
N VAL A 99 34.96 -13.20 -2.90
CA VAL A 99 33.52 -13.06 -3.18
C VAL A 99 32.82 -12.12 -2.19
N LYS A 100 33.20 -12.17 -0.90
CA LYS A 100 32.63 -11.28 0.11
C LYS A 100 33.04 -9.84 -0.11
N ALA A 101 34.28 -9.62 -0.54
CA ALA A 101 34.75 -8.28 -0.89
C ALA A 101 34.11 -7.75 -2.17
N GLN A 102 33.84 -8.61 -3.15
CA GLN A 102 33.10 -8.22 -4.36
C GLN A 102 31.68 -7.73 -3.99
N PHE A 103 30.99 -8.45 -3.12
CA PHE A 103 29.70 -8.03 -2.62
C PHE A 103 29.79 -6.71 -1.83
N ALA A 104 30.71 -6.62 -0.86
CA ALA A 104 30.91 -5.42 -0.06
C ALA A 104 31.25 -4.18 -0.92
N LEU A 105 32.11 -4.35 -1.93
CA LEU A 105 32.44 -3.27 -2.86
C LEU A 105 31.23 -2.85 -3.70
N GLY A 106 30.37 -3.81 -4.10
CA GLY A 106 29.09 -3.54 -4.73
C GLY A 106 28.18 -2.69 -3.85
N GLU A 107 28.08 -3.01 -2.57
CA GLU A 107 27.30 -2.22 -1.58
C GLU A 107 27.88 -0.79 -1.46
N CYS A 108 29.21 -0.65 -1.37
CA CYS A 108 29.84 0.67 -1.29
C CYS A 108 29.52 1.54 -2.51
N TYR A 109 29.56 0.98 -3.71
CA TYR A 109 29.17 1.71 -4.93
C TYR A 109 27.67 2.02 -5.00
N TYR A 110 26.82 1.10 -4.51
CA TYR A 110 25.37 1.28 -4.55
C TYR A 110 24.87 2.38 -3.62
N TYR A 111 25.47 2.50 -2.42
CA TYR A 111 25.06 3.50 -1.42
C TYR A 111 25.96 4.75 -1.41
N GLY A 112 27.05 4.76 -2.14
CA GLY A 112 28.01 5.87 -2.10
C GLY A 112 28.85 5.89 -0.82
N ASP A 113 28.99 4.76 -0.13
CA ASP A 113 29.70 4.68 1.14
C ASP A 113 31.23 4.70 0.93
N GLY A 114 31.88 5.82 1.26
CA GLY A 114 33.32 6.02 1.12
C GLY A 114 33.83 6.16 -0.31
N ILE A 115 32.93 6.16 -1.28
CA ILE A 115 33.17 6.34 -2.71
C ILE A 115 31.95 7.00 -3.34
N GLU A 116 32.10 7.61 -4.51
CA GLU A 116 30.97 8.15 -5.27
C GLU A 116 29.99 7.04 -5.69
N GLU A 117 28.69 7.29 -5.48
CA GLU A 117 27.63 6.37 -5.88
C GLU A 117 27.69 6.06 -7.38
N ASN A 118 27.66 4.77 -7.71
CA ASN A 118 27.71 4.31 -9.10
C ASN A 118 27.02 2.95 -9.23
N ASN A 119 25.75 2.96 -9.61
CA ASN A 119 24.95 1.76 -9.73
C ASN A 119 25.43 0.79 -10.83
N GLU A 120 26.03 1.30 -11.92
CA GLU A 120 26.61 0.45 -12.96
C GLU A 120 27.80 -0.35 -12.43
N GLU A 121 28.69 0.29 -11.66
CA GLU A 121 29.81 -0.40 -11.01
C GLU A 121 29.32 -1.36 -9.92
N ALA A 122 28.30 -0.96 -9.14
CA ALA A 122 27.66 -1.85 -8.14
C ALA A 122 27.17 -3.14 -8.80
N VAL A 123 26.42 -3.05 -9.89
CA VAL A 123 25.92 -4.22 -10.66
C VAL A 123 27.06 -5.10 -11.17
N LYS A 124 28.15 -4.53 -11.66
CA LYS A 124 29.31 -5.33 -12.11
C LYS A 124 29.92 -6.16 -10.97
N TRP A 125 30.02 -5.56 -9.78
CA TRP A 125 30.56 -6.27 -8.61
C TRP A 125 29.59 -7.27 -8.02
N TYR A 126 28.28 -6.92 -7.94
CA TYR A 126 27.24 -7.88 -7.57
C TYR A 126 27.23 -9.09 -8.50
N ARG A 127 27.34 -8.89 -9.83
CA ARG A 127 27.36 -9.98 -10.80
C ARG A 127 28.54 -10.91 -10.56
N LYS A 128 29.76 -10.36 -10.35
CA LYS A 128 30.93 -11.19 -10.04
C LYS A 128 30.70 -12.04 -8.78
N ALA A 129 30.16 -11.46 -7.72
CA ALA A 129 29.88 -12.19 -6.51
C ALA A 129 28.72 -13.21 -6.70
N ALA A 130 27.69 -12.86 -7.46
CA ALA A 130 26.54 -13.69 -7.76
C ALA A 130 26.90 -14.92 -8.62
N ASP A 131 27.82 -14.75 -9.56
CA ASP A 131 28.35 -15.84 -10.39
C ASP A 131 29.18 -16.85 -9.56
N HIS A 132 29.63 -16.45 -8.38
CA HIS A 132 30.27 -17.31 -7.38
C HIS A 132 29.32 -17.72 -6.23
N ASP A 133 28.04 -17.85 -6.53
CA ASP A 133 27.00 -18.34 -5.65
C ASP A 133 26.81 -17.56 -4.33
N ASN A 134 27.16 -16.26 -4.31
CA ASN A 134 26.82 -15.41 -3.18
C ASN A 134 25.32 -15.08 -3.22
N ALA A 135 24.53 -15.62 -2.30
CA ALA A 135 23.08 -15.47 -2.27
C ALA A 135 22.63 -14.01 -2.06
N ASP A 136 23.37 -13.23 -1.27
CA ASP A 136 23.04 -11.81 -1.04
C ASP A 136 23.29 -10.98 -2.30
N ALA A 137 24.39 -11.26 -3.00
CA ALA A 137 24.69 -10.62 -4.29
C ALA A 137 23.68 -11.01 -5.37
N GLN A 138 23.24 -12.26 -5.42
CA GLN A 138 22.18 -12.72 -6.32
C GLN A 138 20.87 -11.98 -6.03
N TYR A 139 20.50 -11.83 -4.76
CA TYR A 139 19.31 -11.05 -4.36
C TYR A 139 19.44 -9.58 -4.80
N LYS A 140 20.57 -8.93 -4.49
CA LYS A 140 20.79 -7.51 -4.87
C LYS A 140 20.80 -7.31 -6.39
N LEU A 141 21.43 -8.23 -7.13
CA LEU A 141 21.43 -8.18 -8.60
C LEU A 141 20.01 -8.34 -9.16
N GLY A 142 19.20 -9.23 -8.59
CA GLY A 142 17.78 -9.34 -8.92
C GLY A 142 17.01 -8.05 -8.64
N ALA A 143 17.27 -7.40 -7.51
CA ALA A 143 16.67 -6.11 -7.18
C ALA A 143 17.05 -5.00 -8.17
N CYS A 144 18.33 -4.93 -8.56
CA CYS A 144 18.79 -3.98 -9.60
C CYS A 144 18.06 -4.18 -10.93
N TYR A 145 17.79 -5.43 -11.34
CA TYR A 145 17.02 -5.71 -12.55
C TYR A 145 15.55 -5.36 -12.46
N ILE A 146 14.92 -5.44 -11.29
CA ILE A 146 13.52 -5.01 -11.10
C ILE A 146 13.38 -3.48 -11.21
N CYS A 147 14.36 -2.74 -10.64
CA CYS A 147 14.29 -1.27 -10.56
C CYS A 147 14.96 -0.58 -11.76
N GLY A 148 15.78 -1.27 -12.53
CA GLY A 148 16.62 -0.65 -13.57
C GLY A 148 17.82 0.11 -12.99
N ASP A 149 18.25 -0.22 -11.77
CA ASP A 149 19.37 0.46 -11.10
C ASP A 149 20.71 -0.01 -11.65
N GLY A 150 21.39 0.83 -12.44
CA GLY A 150 22.67 0.53 -13.05
C GLY A 150 22.65 -0.56 -14.13
N VAL A 151 21.46 -1.01 -14.52
CA VAL A 151 21.21 -2.01 -15.56
C VAL A 151 19.82 -1.77 -16.16
N GLU A 152 19.58 -2.15 -17.41
CA GLU A 152 18.24 -2.09 -18.00
C GLU A 152 17.27 -3.00 -17.25
N GLU A 153 16.07 -2.48 -16.99
CA GLU A 153 15.00 -3.23 -16.31
C GLU A 153 14.71 -4.55 -17.05
N ASN A 154 14.76 -5.67 -16.32
CA ASN A 154 14.49 -6.99 -16.86
C ASN A 154 13.93 -7.93 -15.80
N ASN A 155 12.61 -8.08 -15.82
CA ASN A 155 11.91 -8.91 -14.85
C ASN A 155 12.25 -10.40 -14.94
N GLU A 156 12.59 -10.92 -16.14
CA GLU A 156 13.00 -12.32 -16.33
C GLU A 156 14.34 -12.60 -15.66
N GLU A 157 15.31 -11.72 -15.89
CA GLU A 157 16.64 -11.83 -15.25
C GLU A 157 16.51 -11.67 -13.73
N ALA A 158 15.69 -10.73 -13.27
CA ALA A 158 15.42 -10.55 -11.84
C ALA A 158 14.89 -11.82 -11.20
N ALA A 159 13.85 -12.42 -11.79
CA ALA A 159 13.24 -13.66 -11.28
C ALA A 159 14.25 -14.83 -11.25
N ARG A 160 15.12 -14.94 -12.25
CA ARG A 160 16.19 -15.96 -12.28
C ARG A 160 17.18 -15.80 -11.14
N TRP A 161 17.59 -14.56 -10.87
CA TRP A 161 18.54 -14.29 -9.78
C TRP A 161 17.89 -14.47 -8.41
N PHE A 162 16.64 -14.03 -8.25
CA PHE A 162 15.87 -14.31 -7.03
C PHE A 162 15.70 -15.81 -6.80
N GLN A 163 15.46 -16.59 -7.86
CA GLN A 163 15.33 -18.04 -7.73
C GLN A 163 16.62 -18.67 -7.19
N LYS A 164 17.77 -18.33 -7.77
CA LYS A 164 19.06 -18.84 -7.29
C LYS A 164 19.31 -18.51 -5.81
N ALA A 165 19.08 -17.27 -5.42
CA ALA A 165 19.25 -16.85 -4.03
C ALA A 165 18.22 -17.52 -3.08
N ALA A 166 16.98 -17.67 -3.53
CA ALA A 166 15.89 -18.30 -2.76
C ALA A 166 16.14 -19.79 -2.53
N GLU A 167 16.69 -20.49 -3.52
CA GLU A 167 17.08 -21.90 -3.42
C GLU A 167 18.21 -22.10 -2.40
N GLN A 168 19.09 -21.11 -2.24
CA GLN A 168 20.14 -21.08 -1.20
C GLN A 168 19.59 -20.69 0.18
N GLY A 169 18.31 -20.35 0.30
CA GLY A 169 17.67 -20.02 1.57
C GLY A 169 17.63 -18.54 1.92
N ASN A 170 18.04 -17.63 1.03
CA ASN A 170 17.91 -16.20 1.29
C ASN A 170 16.43 -15.79 1.42
N ALA A 171 16.03 -15.35 2.61
CA ALA A 171 14.64 -15.08 2.95
C ALA A 171 14.06 -13.87 2.14
N ASN A 172 14.88 -12.86 1.87
CA ASN A 172 14.46 -11.72 1.07
C ASN A 172 14.21 -12.14 -0.39
N ALA A 173 15.09 -12.96 -0.94
CA ALA A 173 14.93 -13.49 -2.28
C ALA A 173 13.72 -14.44 -2.39
N GLN A 174 13.45 -15.24 -1.36
CA GLN A 174 12.24 -16.08 -1.30
C GLN A 174 10.98 -15.22 -1.31
N ASN A 175 10.94 -14.11 -0.55
CA ASN A 175 9.83 -13.17 -0.61
C ASN A 175 9.69 -12.56 -2.01
N MET A 176 10.76 -12.04 -2.60
CA MET A 176 10.73 -11.43 -3.93
C MET A 176 10.34 -12.41 -5.03
N LEU A 177 10.79 -13.66 -4.94
CA LEU A 177 10.36 -14.71 -5.87
C LEU A 177 8.86 -15.02 -5.70
N GLY A 178 8.36 -14.99 -4.46
CA GLY A 178 6.93 -15.05 -4.17
C GLY A 178 6.16 -13.93 -4.85
N GLU A 179 6.64 -12.69 -4.78
CA GLU A 179 6.06 -11.54 -5.50
C GLU A 179 6.10 -11.73 -7.02
N CYS A 180 7.23 -12.24 -7.56
CA CYS A 180 7.34 -12.54 -9.00
C CYS A 180 6.24 -13.51 -9.46
N TYR A 181 6.02 -14.61 -8.73
CA TYR A 181 4.94 -15.55 -9.04
C TYR A 181 3.54 -15.01 -8.77
N TYR A 182 3.38 -14.12 -7.78
CA TYR A 182 2.09 -13.55 -7.43
C TYR A 182 1.57 -12.59 -8.51
N TYR A 183 2.45 -11.74 -9.04
CA TYR A 183 2.12 -10.72 -10.04
C TYR A 183 2.48 -11.10 -11.48
N GLY A 184 3.24 -12.16 -11.69
CA GLY A 184 3.72 -12.57 -13.01
C GLY A 184 4.92 -11.75 -13.50
N TYR A 185 5.78 -11.26 -12.58
CA TYR A 185 6.98 -10.50 -12.96
C TYR A 185 8.10 -11.43 -13.41
N GLY A 186 8.36 -11.49 -14.72
CA GLY A 186 9.41 -12.31 -15.32
C GLY A 186 9.18 -13.83 -15.26
N VAL A 187 8.05 -14.27 -14.71
CA VAL A 187 7.58 -15.66 -14.66
C VAL A 187 6.09 -15.71 -14.91
N GLU A 188 5.56 -16.85 -15.31
CA GLU A 188 4.12 -17.06 -15.42
C GLU A 188 3.47 -16.92 -14.03
N MET A 189 2.38 -16.14 -13.95
CA MET A 189 1.67 -15.91 -12.71
C MET A 189 1.18 -17.23 -12.11
N ASN A 190 1.57 -17.51 -10.88
CA ASN A 190 1.22 -18.73 -10.17
C ASN A 190 1.13 -18.49 -8.67
N HIS A 191 -0.08 -18.20 -8.20
CA HIS A 191 -0.32 -17.91 -6.78
C HIS A 191 0.01 -19.07 -5.83
N TRP A 192 -0.06 -20.31 -6.30
CA TRP A 192 0.27 -21.47 -5.49
C TRP A 192 1.80 -21.58 -5.24
N GLU A 193 2.60 -21.32 -6.28
CA GLU A 193 4.06 -21.22 -6.11
C GLU A 193 4.43 -20.00 -5.28
N ALA A 194 3.75 -18.83 -5.48
CA ALA A 194 3.95 -17.65 -4.67
C ALA A 194 3.82 -17.96 -3.17
N VAL A 195 2.73 -18.63 -2.79
CA VAL A 195 2.48 -19.00 -1.39
C VAL A 195 3.58 -19.90 -0.82
N LYS A 196 4.08 -20.87 -1.58
CA LYS A 196 5.18 -21.73 -1.11
C LYS A 196 6.44 -20.94 -0.77
N TRP A 197 6.76 -19.95 -1.60
CA TRP A 197 7.94 -19.12 -1.37
C TRP A 197 7.72 -18.14 -0.21
N TYR A 198 6.53 -17.55 -0.11
CA TYR A 198 6.17 -16.76 1.08
C TYR A 198 6.23 -17.58 2.37
N GLU A 199 5.77 -18.84 2.37
CA GLU A 199 5.86 -19.70 3.55
C GLU A 199 7.31 -19.94 3.99
N LYS A 200 8.22 -20.19 3.04
CA LYS A 200 9.64 -20.37 3.35
C LYS A 200 10.23 -19.11 3.97
N ALA A 201 9.99 -17.95 3.37
CA ALA A 201 10.49 -16.67 3.86
C ALA A 201 9.88 -16.28 5.21
N ALA A 202 8.55 -16.41 5.35
CA ALA A 202 7.82 -16.09 6.58
C ALA A 202 8.25 -16.94 7.77
N ASN A 203 8.53 -18.22 7.55
CA ASN A 203 9.05 -19.14 8.58
C ASN A 203 10.48 -18.78 9.01
N GLN A 204 11.25 -18.10 8.19
CA GLN A 204 12.56 -17.53 8.54
C GLN A 204 12.45 -16.15 9.22
N GLY A 205 11.23 -15.63 9.41
CA GLY A 205 10.99 -14.35 10.05
C GLY A 205 10.97 -13.14 9.10
N ASN A 206 10.97 -13.36 7.78
CA ASN A 206 10.80 -12.24 6.84
C ASN A 206 9.41 -11.61 7.02
N VAL A 207 9.39 -10.34 7.44
CA VAL A 207 8.18 -9.63 7.87
C VAL A 207 7.23 -9.37 6.70
N ASP A 208 7.77 -9.02 5.53
CA ASP A 208 6.96 -8.76 4.33
C ASP A 208 6.31 -10.05 3.81
N ALA A 209 7.05 -11.16 3.87
CA ALA A 209 6.49 -12.47 3.53
C ALA A 209 5.41 -12.92 4.51
N GLN A 210 5.54 -12.62 5.81
CA GLN A 210 4.48 -12.88 6.80
C GLN A 210 3.21 -12.10 6.44
N TYR A 211 3.33 -10.81 6.09
CA TYR A 211 2.20 -10.02 5.63
C TYR A 211 1.59 -10.59 4.34
N SER A 212 2.41 -10.88 3.32
CA SER A 212 1.96 -11.41 2.03
C SER A 212 1.25 -12.76 2.20
N LEU A 213 1.76 -13.62 3.07
CA LEU A 213 1.14 -14.90 3.40
C LEU A 213 -0.21 -14.72 4.11
N GLY A 214 -0.30 -13.78 5.07
CA GLY A 214 -1.55 -13.39 5.71
C GLY A 214 -2.59 -12.91 4.71
N ARG A 215 -2.18 -12.09 3.73
CA ARG A 215 -3.03 -11.65 2.62
C ARG A 215 -3.54 -12.82 1.78
N CYS A 216 -2.66 -13.75 1.41
CA CYS A 216 -3.05 -14.94 0.64
C CYS A 216 -4.12 -15.78 1.36
N TYR A 217 -3.98 -15.98 2.68
CA TYR A 217 -5.00 -16.66 3.46
C TYR A 217 -6.30 -15.85 3.58
N GLY A 218 -6.21 -14.54 3.77
CA GLY A 218 -7.37 -13.65 3.91
C GLY A 218 -8.21 -13.53 2.63
N GLU A 219 -7.57 -13.51 1.48
CA GLU A 219 -8.20 -13.41 0.16
C GLU A 219 -8.61 -14.78 -0.40
N GLY A 220 -7.90 -15.84 -0.03
CA GLY A 220 -8.04 -17.17 -0.61
C GLY A 220 -7.25 -17.32 -1.90
N THR A 221 -6.15 -16.58 -2.06
CA THR A 221 -5.32 -16.56 -3.25
C THR A 221 -4.20 -17.59 -3.13
N GLY A 222 -4.15 -18.57 -4.03
CA GLY A 222 -3.18 -19.67 -3.98
C GLY A 222 -3.38 -20.68 -2.84
N LYS A 223 -4.32 -20.41 -1.95
CA LYS A 223 -4.74 -21.27 -0.83
C LYS A 223 -6.23 -21.13 -0.57
N ARG A 224 -6.80 -22.09 0.19
CA ARG A 224 -8.16 -21.93 0.70
C ARG A 224 -8.20 -20.73 1.66
N LYS A 225 -9.23 -19.90 1.50
CA LYS A 225 -9.48 -18.76 2.37
C LYS A 225 -9.62 -19.21 3.83
N ASP A 226 -8.80 -18.61 4.70
CA ASP A 226 -8.79 -18.86 6.14
C ASP A 226 -8.39 -17.58 6.90
N PHE A 227 -9.37 -16.90 7.45
CA PHE A 227 -9.12 -15.67 8.19
C PHE A 227 -8.40 -15.91 9.53
N ALA A 228 -8.55 -17.08 10.16
CA ALA A 228 -7.86 -17.36 11.42
C ALA A 228 -6.35 -17.53 11.17
N GLU A 229 -5.96 -18.22 10.10
CA GLU A 229 -4.57 -18.28 9.68
C GLU A 229 -4.04 -16.92 9.20
N ALA A 230 -4.86 -16.15 8.46
CA ALA A 230 -4.47 -14.79 8.05
C ALA A 230 -4.11 -13.91 9.26
N VAL A 231 -4.96 -13.92 10.30
CA VAL A 231 -4.71 -13.16 11.53
C VAL A 231 -3.40 -13.55 12.19
N LYS A 232 -3.09 -14.83 12.34
CA LYS A 232 -1.83 -15.30 12.95
C LYS A 232 -0.60 -14.73 12.22
N TRP A 233 -0.66 -14.69 10.89
CA TRP A 233 0.44 -14.15 10.10
C TRP A 233 0.49 -12.62 10.15
N TYR A 234 -0.67 -11.95 10.15
CA TYR A 234 -0.72 -10.50 10.35
C TYR A 234 -0.21 -10.11 11.75
N GLU A 235 -0.53 -10.87 12.81
CA GLU A 235 -0.01 -10.63 14.16
C GLU A 235 1.51 -10.67 14.19
N LYS A 236 2.13 -11.73 13.61
CA LYS A 236 3.58 -11.82 13.52
C LYS A 236 4.22 -10.62 12.80
N ALA A 237 3.66 -10.24 11.65
CA ALA A 237 4.18 -9.10 10.90
C ALA A 237 3.93 -7.76 11.63
N ALA A 238 2.76 -7.61 12.25
CA ALA A 238 2.38 -6.40 12.99
C ALA A 238 3.21 -6.18 14.27
N GLU A 239 3.60 -7.25 14.96
CA GLU A 239 4.52 -7.22 16.10
C GLU A 239 5.94 -6.78 15.70
N ASN A 240 6.31 -6.95 14.44
CA ASN A 240 7.55 -6.47 13.84
C ASN A 240 7.34 -5.17 13.04
N ASP A 241 6.39 -4.35 13.47
CA ASP A 241 6.10 -3.00 12.98
C ASP A 241 5.74 -2.88 11.48
N ASN A 242 5.27 -3.96 10.82
CA ASN A 242 4.75 -3.85 9.47
C ASN A 242 3.40 -3.10 9.49
N ALA A 243 3.37 -1.90 8.95
CA ALA A 243 2.20 -1.01 8.98
C ALA A 243 1.00 -1.56 8.18
N ASP A 244 1.23 -2.26 7.07
CA ASP A 244 0.17 -2.88 6.27
C ASP A 244 -0.46 -4.07 7.01
N ALA A 245 0.34 -4.86 7.72
CA ALA A 245 -0.14 -5.93 8.58
C ALA A 245 -0.95 -5.39 9.77
N GLN A 246 -0.48 -4.31 10.41
CA GLN A 246 -1.21 -3.62 11.48
C GLN A 246 -2.56 -3.09 10.98
N ASN A 247 -2.60 -2.46 9.79
CA ASN A 247 -3.85 -2.03 9.19
C ASN A 247 -4.78 -3.21 8.88
N SER A 248 -4.25 -4.31 8.34
CA SER A 248 -5.03 -5.50 8.01
C SER A 248 -5.58 -6.20 9.26
N LEU A 249 -4.79 -6.24 10.33
CA LEU A 249 -5.20 -6.76 11.64
C LEU A 249 -6.30 -5.88 12.25
N GLY A 250 -6.16 -4.56 12.18
CA GLY A 250 -7.22 -3.62 12.56
C GLY A 250 -8.54 -3.89 11.81
N TYR A 251 -8.47 -4.16 10.51
CA TYR A 251 -9.62 -4.54 9.71
C TYR A 251 -10.24 -5.88 10.15
N CYS A 252 -9.41 -6.88 10.47
CA CYS A 252 -9.87 -8.16 10.98
C CYS A 252 -10.65 -7.98 12.29
N TYR A 253 -10.14 -7.21 13.24
CA TYR A 253 -10.86 -6.90 14.48
C TYR A 253 -12.11 -6.06 14.25
N GLN A 254 -12.09 -5.12 13.31
CA GLN A 254 -13.28 -4.31 12.97
C GLN A 254 -14.42 -5.15 12.39
N LYS A 255 -14.14 -6.18 11.60
CA LYS A 255 -15.12 -7.02 10.92
C LYS A 255 -15.43 -8.34 11.66
N GLY A 256 -14.60 -8.76 12.61
CA GLY A 256 -14.69 -10.08 13.23
C GLY A 256 -14.19 -11.20 12.31
N ASN A 257 -13.26 -10.88 11.39
CA ASN A 257 -12.71 -11.85 10.45
C ASN A 257 -11.58 -12.63 11.11
N GLY A 258 -11.79 -13.89 11.42
CA GLY A 258 -10.81 -14.78 12.06
C GLY A 258 -10.57 -14.49 13.56
N VAL A 259 -11.18 -13.45 14.09
CA VAL A 259 -11.16 -13.03 15.50
C VAL A 259 -12.54 -12.58 15.95
N ILE A 260 -12.77 -12.50 17.25
CA ILE A 260 -13.98 -11.86 17.78
C ILE A 260 -13.89 -10.35 17.46
N GLN A 261 -14.98 -9.80 16.95
CA GLN A 261 -15.07 -8.36 16.64
C GLN A 261 -14.76 -7.52 17.90
N ASP A 262 -13.81 -6.60 17.75
CA ASP A 262 -13.38 -5.70 18.81
C ASP A 262 -12.95 -4.35 18.20
N LEU A 263 -13.82 -3.37 18.29
CA LEU A 263 -13.58 -2.05 17.68
C LEU A 263 -12.51 -1.25 18.42
N SER A 264 -12.28 -1.52 19.71
CA SER A 264 -11.20 -0.87 20.46
C SER A 264 -9.84 -1.40 20.05
N LYS A 265 -9.71 -2.72 19.88
CA LYS A 265 -8.47 -3.31 19.32
C LYS A 265 -8.25 -2.89 17.87
N ALA A 266 -9.34 -2.79 17.07
CA ALA A 266 -9.22 -2.25 15.71
C ALA A 266 -8.62 -0.85 15.71
N ALA A 267 -9.11 0.03 16.61
CA ALA A 267 -8.60 1.40 16.75
C ALA A 267 -7.12 1.44 17.19
N GLU A 268 -6.70 0.55 18.10
CA GLU A 268 -5.31 0.45 18.54
C GLU A 268 -4.38 0.08 17.38
N TRP A 269 -4.74 -0.93 16.59
CA TRP A 269 -3.94 -1.38 15.45
C TRP A 269 -3.93 -0.37 14.31
N TYR A 270 -5.07 0.23 13.98
CA TYR A 270 -5.11 1.31 12.99
C TYR A 270 -4.27 2.50 13.41
N ARG A 271 -4.27 2.86 14.72
CA ARG A 271 -3.45 3.96 15.22
C ARG A 271 -1.97 3.69 15.05
N LYS A 272 -1.49 2.49 15.43
CA LYS A 272 -0.08 2.11 15.22
C LYS A 272 0.33 2.25 13.77
N ALA A 273 -0.45 1.70 12.84
CA ALA A 273 -0.18 1.81 11.42
C ALA A 273 -0.25 3.28 10.91
N ALA A 274 -1.22 4.05 11.40
CA ALA A 274 -1.41 5.45 11.03
C ALA A 274 -0.26 6.36 11.49
N GLU A 275 0.28 6.11 12.67
CA GLU A 275 1.45 6.80 13.22
C GLU A 275 2.72 6.54 12.41
N GLN A 276 2.84 5.36 11.80
CA GLN A 276 3.89 5.01 10.84
C GLN A 276 3.68 5.60 9.44
N GLY A 277 2.57 6.33 9.22
CA GLY A 277 2.30 6.98 7.94
C GLY A 277 1.40 6.19 6.98
N ASN A 278 0.89 5.01 7.34
CA ASN A 278 0.02 4.25 6.45
C ASN A 278 -1.28 5.01 6.15
N ALA A 279 -1.45 5.44 4.90
CA ALA A 279 -2.56 6.29 4.48
C ALA A 279 -3.94 5.62 4.66
N ARG A 280 -4.04 4.30 4.44
CA ARG A 280 -5.28 3.55 4.64
C ARG A 280 -5.64 3.47 6.12
N ALA A 281 -4.66 3.23 6.98
CA ALA A 281 -4.87 3.19 8.42
C ALA A 281 -5.24 4.57 8.96
N GLN A 282 -4.65 5.65 8.46
CA GLN A 282 -5.04 7.03 8.79
C GLN A 282 -6.50 7.31 8.44
N TYR A 283 -6.94 6.85 7.28
CA TYR A 283 -8.35 6.93 6.90
C TYR A 283 -9.24 6.08 7.81
N ASN A 284 -8.86 4.84 8.11
CA ASN A 284 -9.65 3.93 8.92
C ASN A 284 -9.81 4.43 10.35
N ILE A 285 -8.73 4.90 11.00
CA ILE A 285 -8.81 5.47 12.34
C ILE A 285 -9.63 6.77 12.37
N ALA A 286 -9.56 7.59 11.29
CA ALA A 286 -10.40 8.76 11.15
C ALA A 286 -11.89 8.40 11.17
N ILE A 287 -12.29 7.36 10.44
CA ILE A 287 -13.68 6.85 10.48
C ILE A 287 -14.09 6.44 11.90
N LEU A 288 -13.20 5.77 12.64
CA LEU A 288 -13.53 5.34 14.00
C LEU A 288 -13.73 6.55 14.91
N TYR A 289 -12.89 7.57 14.85
CA TYR A 289 -13.09 8.82 15.59
C TYR A 289 -14.33 9.60 15.14
N ASP A 290 -14.59 9.63 13.84
CA ASP A 290 -15.74 10.33 13.27
C ASP A 290 -17.09 9.79 13.79
N ASN A 291 -17.15 8.47 13.96
CA ASN A 291 -18.37 7.78 14.36
C ASN A 291 -18.41 7.36 15.84
N GLY A 292 -17.28 7.43 16.57
CA GLY A 292 -17.19 6.94 17.94
C GLY A 292 -17.16 5.40 18.03
N TYR A 293 -16.57 4.74 17.04
CA TYR A 293 -16.50 3.27 17.01
C TYR A 293 -15.24 2.77 17.72
N GLY A 294 -15.40 2.15 18.87
CA GLY A 294 -14.28 1.65 19.69
C GLY A 294 -13.41 2.73 20.33
N VAL A 295 -13.70 3.98 20.06
CA VAL A 295 -13.06 5.18 20.62
C VAL A 295 -14.12 6.23 20.92
N THR A 296 -13.83 7.19 21.79
CA THR A 296 -14.71 8.34 22.00
C THR A 296 -14.77 9.17 20.71
N GLN A 297 -15.98 9.48 20.26
CA GLN A 297 -16.20 10.31 19.07
C GLN A 297 -15.45 11.65 19.20
N ASN A 298 -14.68 11.98 18.17
CA ASN A 298 -13.93 13.22 18.13
C ASN A 298 -13.73 13.68 16.67
N LYS A 299 -14.55 14.63 16.24
CA LYS A 299 -14.55 15.17 14.88
C LYS A 299 -13.24 15.91 14.53
N GLU A 300 -12.63 16.57 15.51
CA GLU A 300 -11.36 17.26 15.28
C GLU A 300 -10.23 16.27 15.01
N GLU A 301 -10.17 15.19 15.79
CA GLU A 301 -9.19 14.15 15.61
C GLU A 301 -9.41 13.39 14.30
N ALA A 302 -10.69 13.11 13.95
CA ALA A 302 -11.05 12.53 12.66
C ALA A 302 -10.56 13.39 11.49
N ALA A 303 -10.84 14.68 11.51
CA ALA A 303 -10.40 15.61 10.46
C ALA A 303 -8.87 15.70 10.33
N LYS A 304 -8.13 15.63 11.44
CA LYS A 304 -6.65 15.58 11.42
C LYS A 304 -6.15 14.33 10.70
N TRP A 305 -6.71 13.17 11.01
CA TRP A 305 -6.30 11.91 10.37
C TRP A 305 -6.76 11.83 8.91
N TYR A 306 -7.98 12.30 8.59
CA TYR A 306 -8.39 12.43 7.19
C TYR A 306 -7.42 13.31 6.40
N ARG A 307 -6.96 14.43 6.98
CA ARG A 307 -6.01 15.33 6.32
C ARG A 307 -4.69 14.63 6.02
N LYS A 308 -4.08 13.95 7.00
CA LYS A 308 -2.84 13.21 6.79
C LYS A 308 -2.95 12.20 5.66
N SER A 309 -4.04 11.44 5.63
CA SER A 309 -4.32 10.47 4.58
C SER A 309 -4.57 11.13 3.21
N ALA A 310 -5.31 12.25 3.20
CA ALA A 310 -5.65 13.00 1.99
C ALA A 310 -4.42 13.67 1.35
N GLU A 311 -3.50 14.17 2.16
CA GLU A 311 -2.23 14.76 1.72
C GLU A 311 -1.31 13.72 1.06
N GLN A 312 -1.42 12.45 1.43
CA GLN A 312 -0.76 11.33 0.76
C GLN A 312 -1.49 10.86 -0.53
N GLY A 313 -2.58 11.54 -0.92
CA GLY A 313 -3.30 11.22 -2.15
C GLY A 313 -4.44 10.21 -1.99
N TYR A 314 -4.77 9.71 -0.79
CA TYR A 314 -5.84 8.73 -0.64
C TYR A 314 -7.22 9.32 -0.94
N ALA A 315 -7.81 8.96 -2.08
CA ALA A 315 -9.00 9.60 -2.63
C ALA A 315 -10.22 9.58 -1.67
N ARG A 316 -10.43 8.48 -0.93
CA ARG A 316 -11.52 8.39 0.04
C ARG A 316 -11.35 9.39 1.19
N ALA A 317 -10.12 9.57 1.65
CA ALA A 317 -9.81 10.55 2.70
C ALA A 317 -9.96 11.99 2.20
N GLN A 318 -9.57 12.26 0.94
CA GLN A 318 -9.79 13.56 0.30
C GLN A 318 -11.28 13.88 0.21
N CYS A 319 -12.11 12.91 -0.18
CA CYS A 319 -13.56 13.08 -0.21
C CYS A 319 -14.12 13.41 1.19
N ASN A 320 -13.75 12.64 2.20
CA ASN A 320 -14.25 12.85 3.58
C ASN A 320 -13.73 14.16 4.19
N LEU A 321 -12.50 14.55 3.88
CA LEU A 321 -11.97 15.86 4.30
C LEU A 321 -12.75 17.00 3.62
N GLY A 322 -13.14 16.83 2.35
CA GLY A 322 -14.05 17.75 1.66
C GLY A 322 -15.39 17.88 2.41
N VAL A 323 -15.96 16.76 2.87
CA VAL A 323 -17.18 16.74 3.70
C VAL A 323 -16.94 17.49 5.02
N CYS A 324 -15.83 17.24 5.71
CA CYS A 324 -15.48 17.96 6.93
C CYS A 324 -15.48 19.48 6.72
N TYR A 325 -14.87 19.97 5.64
CA TYR A 325 -14.88 21.39 5.33
C TYR A 325 -16.24 21.91 4.90
N GLU A 326 -17.06 21.11 4.22
CA GLU A 326 -18.39 21.51 3.77
C GLU A 326 -19.35 21.78 4.94
N TYR A 327 -19.28 20.93 5.96
CA TYR A 327 -20.16 21.02 7.13
C TYR A 327 -19.54 21.71 8.34
N GLY A 328 -18.19 21.86 8.37
CA GLY A 328 -17.46 22.40 9.51
C GLY A 328 -17.31 21.35 10.61
N GLU A 329 -17.20 20.08 10.26
CA GLU A 329 -17.01 18.98 11.22
C GLU A 329 -15.51 18.79 11.53
N GLY A 330 -15.12 19.14 12.76
CA GLY A 330 -13.72 19.09 13.21
C GLY A 330 -12.77 20.10 12.58
N VAL A 331 -13.26 20.93 11.67
CA VAL A 331 -12.54 22.05 11.05
C VAL A 331 -13.47 23.23 10.86
N THR A 332 -12.93 24.44 10.70
CA THR A 332 -13.74 25.60 10.33
C THR A 332 -14.33 25.37 8.93
N LYS A 333 -15.65 25.57 8.79
CA LYS A 333 -16.37 25.45 7.52
C LYS A 333 -15.75 26.33 6.44
N ASP A 334 -15.45 25.71 5.29
CA ASP A 334 -14.83 26.38 4.14
C ASP A 334 -15.22 25.65 2.84
N LEU A 335 -16.19 26.20 2.13
CA LEU A 335 -16.74 25.59 0.91
C LEU A 335 -15.70 25.56 -0.23
N SER A 336 -14.79 26.52 -0.27
CA SER A 336 -13.74 26.55 -1.30
C SER A 336 -12.76 25.41 -1.11
N LYS A 337 -12.34 25.15 0.14
CA LYS A 337 -11.51 24.00 0.47
C LYS A 337 -12.26 22.70 0.26
N ALA A 338 -13.56 22.64 0.58
CA ALA A 338 -14.38 21.46 0.30
C ALA A 338 -14.34 21.10 -1.20
N ALA A 339 -14.62 22.07 -2.06
CA ALA A 339 -14.60 21.88 -3.50
C ALA A 339 -13.20 21.50 -4.04
N GLU A 340 -12.14 22.05 -3.44
CA GLU A 340 -10.75 21.68 -3.81
C GLU A 340 -10.46 20.20 -3.48
N TRP A 341 -10.81 19.75 -2.29
CA TRP A 341 -10.60 18.36 -1.88
C TRP A 341 -11.50 17.39 -2.65
N TYR A 342 -12.77 17.75 -2.92
CA TYR A 342 -13.61 16.95 -3.81
C TYR A 342 -13.01 16.84 -5.21
N ARG A 343 -12.39 17.89 -5.75
CA ARG A 343 -11.76 17.85 -7.06
C ARG A 343 -10.61 16.86 -7.09
N LYS A 344 -9.70 16.91 -6.10
CA LYS A 344 -8.57 15.97 -6.00
C LYS A 344 -9.05 14.52 -5.95
N ALA A 345 -10.09 14.23 -5.20
CA ALA A 345 -10.67 12.89 -5.12
C ALA A 345 -11.41 12.49 -6.42
N ALA A 346 -12.14 13.41 -7.03
CA ALA A 346 -12.90 13.20 -8.25
C ALA A 346 -12.02 12.92 -9.46
N GLU A 347 -10.87 13.59 -9.56
CA GLU A 347 -9.86 13.36 -10.59
C GLU A 347 -9.23 11.97 -10.50
N GLN A 348 -9.19 11.39 -9.32
CA GLN A 348 -8.78 9.99 -9.08
C GLN A 348 -9.91 8.97 -9.31
N GLY A 349 -11.08 9.42 -9.75
CA GLY A 349 -12.20 8.53 -10.07
C GLY A 349 -13.15 8.24 -8.91
N ASN A 350 -13.01 8.88 -7.73
CA ASN A 350 -13.95 8.66 -6.63
C ASN A 350 -15.35 9.18 -7.02
N ASP A 351 -16.32 8.30 -7.11
CA ASP A 351 -17.69 8.55 -7.56
C ASP A 351 -18.47 9.52 -6.66
N ILE A 352 -18.31 9.37 -5.34
CA ILE A 352 -18.94 10.27 -4.36
C ILE A 352 -18.36 11.68 -4.48
N ALA A 353 -17.05 11.80 -4.64
CA ALA A 353 -16.41 13.10 -4.83
C ALA A 353 -16.78 13.75 -6.16
N GLN A 354 -16.92 12.97 -7.25
CA GLN A 354 -17.41 13.44 -8.52
C GLN A 354 -18.83 13.99 -8.41
N HIS A 355 -19.72 13.28 -7.70
CA HIS A 355 -21.07 13.77 -7.40
C HIS A 355 -21.04 15.08 -6.62
N ASN A 356 -20.28 15.12 -5.51
CA ASN A 356 -20.20 16.29 -4.64
C ASN A 356 -19.62 17.50 -5.38
N LEU A 357 -18.61 17.30 -6.23
CA LEU A 357 -18.05 18.35 -7.05
C LEU A 357 -19.05 18.86 -8.10
N GLY A 358 -19.80 17.94 -8.74
CA GLY A 358 -20.93 18.28 -9.61
C GLY A 358 -21.96 19.14 -8.89
N PHE A 359 -22.31 18.77 -7.66
CA PHE A 359 -23.23 19.54 -6.80
C PHE A 359 -22.65 20.93 -6.45
N CYS A 360 -21.36 21.02 -6.16
CA CYS A 360 -20.69 22.30 -5.92
C CYS A 360 -20.82 23.23 -7.13
N TYR A 361 -20.56 22.72 -8.34
CA TYR A 361 -20.71 23.52 -9.56
C TYR A 361 -22.16 23.88 -9.87
N ALA A 362 -23.11 22.98 -9.70
CA ALA A 362 -24.54 23.24 -9.94
C ALA A 362 -25.09 24.37 -9.06
N ASN A 363 -24.58 24.47 -7.84
CA ASN A 363 -25.10 25.40 -6.82
C ASN A 363 -24.17 26.59 -6.54
N GLY A 364 -22.95 26.65 -7.11
CA GLY A 364 -21.97 27.69 -6.82
C GLY A 364 -21.41 27.59 -5.39
N ARG A 365 -21.25 26.38 -4.85
CA ARG A 365 -20.76 26.16 -3.49
C ARG A 365 -19.24 26.02 -3.48
N GLY A 366 -18.54 27.07 -3.06
CA GLY A 366 -17.07 27.11 -3.03
C GLY A 366 -16.39 27.21 -4.40
N VAL A 367 -17.17 27.22 -5.48
CA VAL A 367 -16.75 27.44 -6.86
C VAL A 367 -17.77 28.34 -7.57
N THR A 368 -17.37 28.96 -8.67
CA THR A 368 -18.34 29.68 -9.52
C THR A 368 -19.34 28.69 -10.12
N LYS A 369 -20.61 29.04 -10.09
CA LYS A 369 -21.69 28.21 -10.62
C LYS A 369 -21.47 27.93 -12.10
N ASP A 370 -21.54 26.65 -12.47
CA ASP A 370 -21.27 26.21 -13.86
C ASP A 370 -22.01 24.88 -14.11
N TYR A 371 -23.13 24.96 -14.80
CA TYR A 371 -23.93 23.76 -15.09
C TYR A 371 -23.27 22.79 -16.07
N VAL A 372 -22.39 23.31 -16.97
CA VAL A 372 -21.67 22.43 -17.91
C VAL A 372 -20.74 21.51 -17.12
N LYS A 373 -19.90 22.09 -16.24
CA LYS A 373 -19.03 21.31 -15.37
C LYS A 373 -19.82 20.41 -14.42
N ALA A 374 -20.96 20.88 -13.91
CA ALA A 374 -21.82 20.06 -13.06
C ALA A 374 -22.26 18.78 -13.79
N ALA A 375 -22.81 18.93 -15.02
CA ALA A 375 -23.25 17.81 -15.83
C ALA A 375 -22.10 16.86 -16.21
N GLU A 376 -20.91 17.38 -16.49
CA GLU A 376 -19.72 16.58 -16.77
C GLU A 376 -19.32 15.69 -15.56
N TRP A 377 -19.30 16.26 -14.35
CA TRP A 377 -18.96 15.53 -13.16
C TRP A 377 -20.06 14.53 -12.73
N TYR A 378 -21.33 14.93 -12.85
CA TYR A 378 -22.44 14.01 -12.64
C TYR A 378 -22.38 12.83 -13.61
N ARG A 379 -22.02 13.06 -14.89
CA ARG A 379 -21.90 11.99 -15.89
C ARG A 379 -20.83 10.97 -15.48
N LYS A 380 -19.65 11.43 -15.09
CA LYS A 380 -18.57 10.53 -14.63
C LYS A 380 -19.01 9.63 -13.47
N ALA A 381 -19.68 10.20 -12.48
CA ALA A 381 -20.19 9.42 -11.35
C ALA A 381 -21.37 8.50 -11.76
N ALA A 382 -22.26 8.98 -12.63
CA ALA A 382 -23.41 8.22 -13.13
C ALA A 382 -23.01 7.02 -13.97
N GLU A 383 -21.96 7.14 -14.77
CA GLU A 383 -21.37 6.05 -15.57
C GLU A 383 -20.73 4.97 -14.70
N GLN A 384 -20.23 5.34 -13.53
CA GLN A 384 -19.76 4.39 -12.50
C GLN A 384 -20.92 3.73 -11.72
N GLY A 385 -22.16 4.13 -11.97
CA GLY A 385 -23.34 3.56 -11.34
C GLY A 385 -23.86 4.34 -10.14
N TYR A 386 -23.29 5.50 -9.76
CA TYR A 386 -23.75 6.25 -8.59
C TYR A 386 -25.16 6.82 -8.82
N SER A 387 -26.15 6.26 -8.10
CA SER A 387 -27.59 6.50 -8.30
C SER A 387 -27.97 7.98 -8.21
N ASN A 388 -27.47 8.70 -7.18
CA ASN A 388 -27.76 10.12 -7.03
C ASN A 388 -27.26 10.97 -8.21
N SER A 389 -26.13 10.58 -8.82
CA SER A 389 -25.62 11.27 -10.00
C SER A 389 -26.40 10.93 -11.25
N GLN A 390 -26.91 9.70 -11.36
CA GLN A 390 -27.81 9.31 -12.46
C GLN A 390 -29.12 10.14 -12.40
N TYR A 391 -29.69 10.32 -11.20
CA TYR A 391 -30.83 11.20 -11.01
C TYR A 391 -30.51 12.66 -11.41
N ASN A 392 -29.40 13.21 -10.90
CA ASN A 392 -29.04 14.61 -11.19
C ASN A 392 -28.68 14.82 -12.66
N LEU A 393 -28.06 13.84 -13.31
CA LEU A 393 -27.81 13.90 -14.76
C LEU A 393 -29.11 13.82 -15.56
N GLY A 394 -30.06 12.99 -15.13
CA GLY A 394 -31.43 12.98 -15.67
C GLY A 394 -32.09 14.33 -15.54
N HIS A 395 -31.95 15.02 -14.42
CA HIS A 395 -32.42 16.38 -14.20
C HIS A 395 -31.75 17.39 -15.15
N CYS A 396 -30.43 17.30 -15.30
CA CYS A 396 -29.72 18.17 -16.27
C CYS A 396 -30.28 18.02 -17.68
N TYR A 397 -30.56 16.80 -18.15
CA TYR A 397 -31.16 16.56 -19.44
C TYR A 397 -32.64 16.96 -19.52
N GLU A 398 -33.41 16.82 -18.44
CA GLU A 398 -34.82 17.23 -18.37
C GLU A 398 -34.97 18.74 -18.62
N TYR A 399 -34.09 19.54 -18.03
CA TYR A 399 -34.18 20.99 -18.03
C TYR A 399 -33.18 21.70 -18.99
N GLY A 400 -32.22 20.98 -19.57
CA GLY A 400 -31.18 21.54 -20.39
C GLY A 400 -30.09 22.28 -19.61
N GLU A 401 -29.84 21.86 -18.36
CA GLU A 401 -28.83 22.46 -17.50
C GLU A 401 -27.44 21.91 -17.81
N GLY A 402 -26.63 22.70 -18.50
CA GLY A 402 -25.26 22.33 -18.91
C GLY A 402 -25.15 21.29 -20.03
N VAL A 403 -26.28 20.80 -20.51
CA VAL A 403 -26.41 19.87 -21.65
C VAL A 403 -27.57 20.28 -22.56
N THR A 404 -27.56 19.80 -23.78
CA THR A 404 -28.73 19.97 -24.67
C THR A 404 -29.91 19.21 -24.06
N GLN A 405 -31.04 19.90 -23.91
CA GLN A 405 -32.27 19.31 -23.36
C GLN A 405 -32.70 18.08 -24.16
N SER A 406 -32.99 17.00 -23.44
CA SER A 406 -33.46 15.73 -24.04
C SER A 406 -34.25 14.92 -23.02
N LYS A 407 -35.57 14.94 -23.15
CA LYS A 407 -36.43 14.15 -22.27
C LYS A 407 -36.24 12.65 -22.44
N ALA A 408 -35.88 12.18 -23.63
CA ALA A 408 -35.57 10.76 -23.84
C ALA A 408 -34.33 10.32 -23.04
N THR A 409 -33.26 11.12 -23.15
CA THR A 409 -32.02 10.85 -22.38
C THR A 409 -32.25 11.01 -20.87
N ALA A 410 -33.10 11.99 -20.45
CA ALA A 410 -33.47 12.13 -19.05
C ALA A 410 -34.21 10.88 -18.53
N ALA A 411 -35.15 10.33 -19.31
CA ALA A 411 -35.85 9.08 -18.95
C ALA A 411 -34.92 7.89 -18.78
N GLU A 412 -33.90 7.78 -19.64
CA GLU A 412 -32.89 6.71 -19.54
C GLU A 412 -32.10 6.81 -18.23
N TRP A 413 -31.64 8.00 -17.85
CA TRP A 413 -30.88 8.20 -16.63
C TRP A 413 -31.76 8.03 -15.37
N TYR A 414 -32.99 8.57 -15.38
CA TYR A 414 -33.94 8.31 -14.30
C TYR A 414 -34.27 6.83 -14.14
N ARG A 415 -34.36 6.08 -15.24
CA ARG A 415 -34.58 4.62 -15.18
C ARG A 415 -33.44 3.92 -14.48
N LYS A 416 -32.18 4.24 -14.85
CA LYS A 416 -31.00 3.65 -14.20
C LYS A 416 -30.99 3.88 -12.69
N ALA A 417 -31.33 5.10 -12.26
CA ALA A 417 -31.43 5.41 -10.83
C ALA A 417 -32.65 4.71 -10.17
N ALA A 418 -33.80 4.69 -10.85
CA ALA A 418 -35.02 4.07 -10.34
C ALA A 418 -34.88 2.54 -10.19
N ASP A 419 -34.16 1.89 -11.11
CA ASP A 419 -33.88 0.45 -11.04
C ASP A 419 -32.96 0.10 -9.87
N GLN A 420 -32.14 1.05 -9.41
CA GLN A 420 -31.31 0.94 -8.19
C GLN A 420 -32.10 1.28 -6.90
N GLY A 421 -33.38 1.63 -7.03
CA GLY A 421 -34.25 1.91 -5.89
C GLY A 421 -34.35 3.37 -5.48
N ASP A 422 -33.77 4.31 -6.23
CA ASP A 422 -33.91 5.73 -5.93
C ASP A 422 -35.38 6.17 -6.02
N ALA A 423 -35.97 6.58 -4.89
CA ALA A 423 -37.41 6.90 -4.79
C ALA A 423 -37.79 8.16 -5.61
N ASP A 424 -36.91 9.14 -5.69
CA ASP A 424 -37.16 10.36 -6.45
C ASP A 424 -37.07 10.10 -7.95
N ALA A 425 -36.12 9.26 -8.37
CA ALA A 425 -36.03 8.80 -9.76
C ALA A 425 -37.25 7.93 -10.15
N GLN A 426 -37.70 7.06 -9.26
CA GLN A 426 -38.93 6.26 -9.48
C GLN A 426 -40.15 7.18 -9.67
N TYR A 427 -40.30 8.18 -8.82
CA TYR A 427 -41.36 9.17 -8.98
C TYR A 427 -41.23 9.92 -10.30
N LYS A 428 -40.06 10.44 -10.64
CA LYS A 428 -39.81 11.14 -11.90
C LYS A 428 -40.11 10.26 -13.12
N LEU A 429 -39.69 8.99 -13.08
CA LEU A 429 -39.97 8.06 -14.15
C LEU A 429 -41.47 7.77 -14.30
N GLY A 430 -42.20 7.69 -13.17
CA GLY A 430 -43.66 7.64 -13.17
C GLY A 430 -44.29 8.86 -13.88
N VAL A 431 -43.82 10.06 -13.57
CA VAL A 431 -44.27 11.30 -14.24
C VAL A 431 -43.96 11.25 -15.74
N PHE A 432 -42.83 10.72 -16.15
CA PHE A 432 -42.43 10.62 -17.54
C PHE A 432 -43.34 9.66 -18.33
N TYR A 433 -43.71 8.52 -17.76
CA TYR A 433 -44.67 7.59 -18.36
C TYR A 433 -46.09 8.14 -18.39
N GLU A 434 -46.56 8.82 -17.32
CA GLU A 434 -47.86 9.43 -17.27
C GLU A 434 -48.07 10.45 -18.38
N ASN A 435 -47.02 11.25 -18.69
CA ASN A 435 -47.12 12.35 -19.63
C ASN A 435 -46.54 12.04 -21.02
N GLY A 436 -45.88 10.90 -21.21
CA GLY A 436 -45.18 10.57 -22.45
C GLY A 436 -43.92 11.41 -22.68
N TYR A 437 -43.20 11.80 -21.64
CA TYR A 437 -41.99 12.61 -21.73
C TYR A 437 -40.78 11.75 -22.11
N GLY A 438 -40.43 11.77 -23.41
CA GLY A 438 -39.27 11.00 -23.91
C GLY A 438 -39.44 9.49 -23.90
N VAL A 439 -40.62 9.01 -23.46
CA VAL A 439 -41.07 7.62 -23.46
C VAL A 439 -42.48 7.55 -24.00
N ILE A 440 -42.93 6.39 -24.48
CA ILE A 440 -44.31 6.18 -24.85
C ILE A 440 -45.19 6.33 -23.59
N LYS A 441 -46.27 7.14 -23.68
CA LYS A 441 -47.19 7.31 -22.57
C LYS A 441 -47.77 5.96 -22.15
N ASP A 442 -47.67 5.63 -20.87
CA ASP A 442 -48.15 4.37 -20.29
C ASP A 442 -48.55 4.59 -18.80
N GLU A 443 -49.86 4.71 -18.58
CA GLU A 443 -50.41 4.96 -17.26
C GLU A 443 -50.22 3.74 -16.30
N ALA A 444 -50.16 2.53 -16.86
CA ALA A 444 -49.92 1.34 -16.06
C ALA A 444 -48.46 1.30 -15.56
N GLN A 445 -47.51 1.63 -16.41
CA GLN A 445 -46.11 1.80 -16.01
C GLN A 445 -45.93 2.97 -15.03
N ALA A 446 -46.62 4.10 -15.27
CA ALA A 446 -46.58 5.24 -14.36
C ALA A 446 -47.05 4.81 -12.94
N MET A 447 -48.18 4.11 -12.86
CA MET A 447 -48.71 3.61 -11.60
C MET A 447 -47.74 2.64 -10.90
N GLN A 448 -47.08 1.76 -11.64
CA GLN A 448 -46.08 0.83 -11.04
C GLN A 448 -44.92 1.59 -10.42
N TRP A 449 -44.38 2.60 -11.09
CA TRP A 449 -43.26 3.38 -10.59
C TRP A 449 -43.66 4.26 -9.42
N TYR A 450 -44.86 4.87 -9.45
CA TYR A 450 -45.39 5.62 -8.32
C TYR A 450 -45.57 4.73 -7.07
N LYS A 451 -46.04 3.49 -7.23
CA LYS A 451 -46.18 2.56 -6.09
C LYS A 451 -44.84 2.24 -5.46
N LYS A 452 -43.80 1.93 -6.27
CA LYS A 452 -42.46 1.69 -5.76
C LYS A 452 -41.91 2.88 -4.96
N ALA A 453 -42.08 4.10 -5.49
CA ALA A 453 -41.66 5.32 -4.82
C ALA A 453 -42.47 5.58 -3.52
N ALA A 454 -43.78 5.35 -3.55
CA ALA A 454 -44.68 5.53 -2.40
C ALA A 454 -44.39 4.54 -1.27
N GLU A 455 -44.04 3.29 -1.58
CA GLU A 455 -43.60 2.27 -0.60
C GLU A 455 -42.33 2.72 0.15
N GLN A 456 -41.50 3.55 -0.45
CA GLN A 456 -40.33 4.16 0.18
C GLN A 456 -40.64 5.49 0.88
N GLY A 457 -41.89 5.90 0.89
CA GLY A 457 -42.32 7.11 1.60
C GLY A 457 -42.35 8.39 0.76
N ASN A 458 -42.20 8.30 -0.58
CA ASN A 458 -42.26 9.48 -1.44
C ASN A 458 -43.68 10.04 -1.48
N GLU A 459 -43.91 11.18 -0.83
CA GLU A 459 -45.24 11.83 -0.71
C GLU A 459 -45.78 12.29 -2.07
N SER A 460 -44.93 12.73 -2.97
CA SER A 460 -45.33 13.14 -4.32
C SER A 460 -45.90 11.95 -5.11
N ALA A 461 -45.34 10.78 -4.91
CA ALA A 461 -45.83 9.56 -5.55
C ALA A 461 -47.16 9.10 -4.95
N LYS A 462 -47.37 9.21 -3.63
CA LYS A 462 -48.68 8.92 -2.97
C LYS A 462 -49.76 9.81 -3.55
N ASN A 463 -49.52 11.12 -3.62
CA ASN A 463 -50.44 12.08 -4.21
C ASN A 463 -50.72 11.79 -5.70
N ALA A 464 -49.74 11.34 -6.46
CA ALA A 464 -49.95 10.96 -7.87
C ALA A 464 -50.83 9.71 -7.99
N ILE A 465 -50.65 8.72 -7.12
CA ILE A 465 -51.51 7.51 -7.06
C ILE A 465 -52.95 7.89 -6.77
N ASP A 466 -53.17 8.71 -5.73
CA ASP A 466 -54.54 9.15 -5.34
C ASP A 466 -55.21 9.90 -6.47
N ARG A 467 -54.50 10.80 -7.18
CA ARG A 467 -55.01 11.50 -8.35
C ARG A 467 -55.38 10.54 -9.48
N MET A 468 -54.54 9.54 -9.78
CA MET A 468 -54.77 8.58 -10.86
C MET A 468 -55.87 7.58 -10.56
N GLN A 469 -56.13 7.28 -9.28
CA GLN A 469 -57.19 6.36 -8.84
C GLN A 469 -58.55 7.04 -8.75
N GLY A 470 -58.63 8.35 -9.07
CA GLY A 470 -59.91 9.06 -9.04
C GLY A 470 -60.35 9.44 -7.65
N GLY A 471 -59.45 9.67 -6.72
CA GLY A 471 -59.71 10.32 -5.44
C GLY A 471 -60.29 11.70 -5.68
N GLY A 472 -61.61 11.73 -5.75
CA GLY A 472 -62.39 12.87 -6.22
C GLY A 472 -62.44 14.03 -5.26
N LEU A 473 -62.62 15.19 -5.88
CA LEU A 473 -63.19 16.41 -5.31
C LEU A 473 -62.54 16.99 -4.07
N GLY A 474 -61.53 17.79 -4.29
CA GLY A 474 -61.06 18.68 -3.24
C GLY A 474 -59.90 19.56 -3.70
N THR A 475 -60.22 20.73 -4.20
CA THR A 475 -59.37 21.93 -4.25
C THR A 475 -58.08 21.89 -5.07
N ALA A 476 -58.16 22.43 -6.30
CA ALA A 476 -57.04 22.99 -6.99
C ALA A 476 -56.37 24.09 -6.13
N VAL A 477 -55.34 23.75 -5.43
CA VAL A 477 -54.35 24.72 -4.94
C VAL A 477 -53.16 24.64 -5.87
N ALA A 478 -52.98 25.71 -6.62
CA ALA A 478 -51.78 25.93 -7.42
C ALA A 478 -50.57 25.80 -6.53
N ALA A 479 -49.89 24.67 -6.62
CA ALA A 479 -48.60 24.47 -5.96
C ALA A 479 -47.54 25.13 -6.80
N GLY A 480 -47.23 26.39 -6.49
CA GLY A 480 -45.99 27.00 -6.88
C GLY A 480 -44.85 26.17 -6.32
N ALA A 481 -43.94 25.77 -7.21
CA ALA A 481 -42.76 24.99 -6.84
C ALA A 481 -41.90 25.76 -5.84
N ALA A 482 -42.05 25.42 -4.57
CA ALA A 482 -41.05 25.75 -3.55
C ALA A 482 -40.15 24.50 -3.38
N LEU A 483 -38.95 24.56 -3.92
CA LEU A 483 -37.87 23.60 -3.65
C LEU A 483 -37.57 23.58 -2.16
N ALA A 484 -38.09 22.59 -1.45
CA ALA A 484 -37.59 22.23 -0.15
C ALA A 484 -36.38 21.31 -0.32
N VAL A 485 -35.22 21.92 -0.57
CA VAL A 485 -33.92 21.26 -0.48
C VAL A 485 -33.49 21.30 0.98
N THR A 486 -34.14 20.53 1.85
CA THR A 486 -33.64 20.31 3.22
C THR A 486 -34.22 19.00 3.75
N GLY A 487 -33.43 17.96 3.81
CA GLY A 487 -33.79 16.83 4.64
C GLY A 487 -33.30 15.44 4.27
N LEU A 488 -32.53 15.23 3.22
CA LEU A 488 -32.11 13.88 2.83
C LEU A 488 -30.60 13.61 2.92
N ILE A 489 -29.85 14.42 3.66
CA ILE A 489 -28.37 14.34 3.71
C ILE A 489 -27.85 13.36 4.78
N TRP A 490 -28.68 12.83 5.64
CA TRP A 490 -28.23 12.10 6.83
C TRP A 490 -28.10 10.57 6.69
N LYS A 491 -28.46 9.97 5.57
CA LYS A 491 -28.50 8.49 5.45
C LYS A 491 -27.54 7.83 4.48
N ILE A 492 -26.81 8.58 3.63
CA ILE A 492 -26.07 8.01 2.48
C ILE A 492 -24.54 8.07 2.63
N LEU A 493 -24.00 8.72 3.66
CA LEU A 493 -22.53 8.80 3.85
C LEU A 493 -21.98 7.74 4.83
N ARG A 494 -22.73 6.70 5.17
CA ARG A 494 -22.32 5.64 6.09
C ARG A 494 -22.51 4.24 5.50
N GLY A 495 -21.98 4.01 4.32
CA GLY A 495 -21.89 2.68 3.74
C GLY A 495 -20.44 2.29 3.48
#